data_5333a6b61a52794c8661b15509130950
#
_entry.id   5333a6b61a52794c8661b15509130950
#
_cell.length_a   1.000
_cell.length_b   1.000
_cell.length_c   1.000
_cell.angle_alpha   90.00
_cell.angle_beta   90.00
_cell.angle_gamma   90.00
#
_symmetry.space_group_name_H-M   'P 1'
#
loop_
_entity.id
_entity.type
_entity.pdbx_description
1 polymer ?
#
loop_
_entity_poly.entity_id
_entity_poly.type
_entity_poly.pdbx_seq_one_letter_code
_entity_poly.pdbx_strand_id
1 'polypeptide(L)'
;MNDTNDLMLIVRVNEDIKSVVKLAQSINLLALNAILLSRKAGNVALGFGVISDELRMFSKTLTKNMETLMQLSYSSIQTISLHSRHRRMNSLIACAAEQITEPAYKHCLNSSLAQSTQLSSNTLKAYEGLQNLLRDAEDTSRFGSVISRSLKIEATYGGDFSHMLTQIAADFGLFIDSIPEII
;
A
#
# COMPACT_ATOMS: atom_id res chain seq x y z
N MET A 1 -2.25 -23.91 4.95
CA MET A 1 -2.39 -22.64 4.24
C MET A 1 -3.00 -22.97 2.89
N ASN A 2 -4.12 -22.38 2.54
CA ASN A 2 -4.84 -22.69 1.29
C ASN A 2 -4.35 -21.72 0.20
N ASP A 3 -3.53 -22.20 -0.73
CA ASP A 3 -2.91 -21.42 -1.81
C ASP A 3 -3.92 -20.53 -2.58
N THR A 4 -5.17 -20.98 -2.70
CA THR A 4 -6.26 -20.23 -3.35
C THR A 4 -6.71 -19.02 -2.50
N ASN A 5 -6.74 -19.17 -1.18
CA ASN A 5 -7.09 -18.06 -0.26
C ASN A 5 -6.02 -16.99 -0.25
N ASP A 6 -4.75 -17.39 -0.29
CA ASP A 6 -3.61 -16.45 -0.29
C ASP A 6 -3.59 -15.63 -1.58
N LEU A 7 -3.90 -16.25 -2.73
CA LEU A 7 -4.00 -15.53 -4.02
C LEU A 7 -5.20 -14.56 -4.05
N MET A 8 -6.36 -14.96 -3.51
CA MET A 8 -7.52 -14.09 -3.42
C MET A 8 -7.25 -12.87 -2.53
N LEU A 9 -6.56 -13.09 -1.40
CA LEU A 9 -6.18 -12.00 -0.50
C LEU A 9 -5.30 -10.98 -1.21
N ILE A 10 -4.29 -11.42 -1.98
CA ILE A 10 -3.39 -10.52 -2.68
C ILE A 10 -4.10 -9.76 -3.81
N VAL A 11 -5.05 -10.40 -4.51
CA VAL A 11 -5.86 -9.72 -5.52
C VAL A 11 -6.68 -8.61 -4.87
N ARG A 12 -7.28 -8.84 -3.70
CA ARG A 12 -8.02 -7.85 -2.95
C ARG A 12 -7.12 -6.68 -2.52
N VAL A 13 -5.97 -6.97 -1.94
CA VAL A 13 -4.97 -5.95 -1.57
C VAL A 13 -4.58 -5.10 -2.79
N ASN A 14 -4.44 -5.68 -3.98
CA ASN A 14 -4.15 -4.92 -5.20
C ASN A 14 -5.26 -3.94 -5.60
N GLU A 15 -6.53 -4.32 -5.45
CA GLU A 15 -7.66 -3.42 -5.72
C GLU A 15 -7.72 -2.30 -4.67
N ASP A 16 -7.46 -2.62 -3.40
CA ASP A 16 -7.40 -1.65 -2.31
C ASP A 16 -6.26 -0.63 -2.56
N ILE A 17 -5.06 -1.09 -2.95
CA ILE A 17 -3.94 -0.21 -3.34
C ILE A 17 -4.34 0.74 -4.46
N LYS A 18 -5.00 0.27 -5.52
CA LYS A 18 -5.46 1.12 -6.62
C LYS A 18 -6.46 2.18 -6.15
N SER A 19 -7.31 1.84 -5.20
CA SER A 19 -8.27 2.77 -4.61
C SER A 19 -7.55 3.88 -3.83
N VAL A 20 -6.54 3.54 -3.03
CA VAL A 20 -5.72 4.52 -2.31
C VAL A 20 -4.91 5.41 -3.27
N VAL A 21 -4.40 4.86 -4.39
CA VAL A 21 -3.71 5.68 -5.41
C VAL A 21 -4.66 6.72 -6.03
N LYS A 22 -5.88 6.33 -6.37
CA LYS A 22 -6.90 7.27 -6.89
C LYS A 22 -7.23 8.35 -5.86
N LEU A 23 -7.35 7.96 -4.60
CA LEU A 23 -7.57 8.87 -3.49
C LEU A 23 -6.42 9.88 -3.33
N ALA A 24 -5.18 9.41 -3.38
CA ALA A 24 -3.99 10.26 -3.34
C ALA A 24 -3.97 11.28 -4.50
N GLN A 25 -4.39 10.88 -5.71
CA GLN A 25 -4.52 11.81 -6.83
C GLN A 25 -5.58 12.88 -6.57
N SER A 26 -6.72 12.52 -5.97
CA SER A 26 -7.76 13.47 -5.59
C SER A 26 -7.25 14.46 -4.53
N ILE A 27 -6.50 13.98 -3.54
CA ILE A 27 -5.83 14.81 -2.53
C ILE A 27 -4.84 15.80 -3.18
N ASN A 28 -4.06 15.35 -4.17
CA ASN A 28 -3.13 16.24 -4.88
C ASN A 28 -3.88 17.36 -5.63
N LEU A 29 -5.01 17.08 -6.27
CA LEU A 29 -5.83 18.08 -6.93
C LEU A 29 -6.43 19.06 -5.92
N LEU A 30 -6.91 18.54 -4.79
CA LEU A 30 -7.43 19.36 -3.69
C LEU A 30 -6.36 20.31 -3.13
N ALA A 31 -5.14 19.82 -2.94
CA ALA A 31 -3.99 20.61 -2.50
C ALA A 31 -3.65 21.76 -3.49
N LEU A 32 -3.68 21.47 -4.80
CA LEU A 32 -3.46 22.50 -5.82
C LEU A 32 -4.55 23.58 -5.78
N ASN A 33 -5.81 23.20 -5.62
CA ASN A 33 -6.92 24.13 -5.47
C ASN A 33 -6.77 24.98 -4.20
N ALA A 34 -6.34 24.37 -3.11
CA ALA A 34 -6.06 25.02 -1.84
C ALA A 34 -4.94 26.07 -1.96
N ILE A 35 -3.84 25.74 -2.64
CA ILE A 35 -2.73 26.68 -2.90
C ILE A 35 -3.20 27.86 -3.75
N LEU A 36 -3.99 27.61 -4.80
CA LEU A 36 -4.51 28.67 -5.66
C LEU A 36 -5.46 29.61 -4.90
N LEU A 37 -6.31 29.04 -4.05
CA LEU A 37 -7.24 29.82 -3.23
C LEU A 37 -6.50 30.64 -2.16
N SER A 38 -5.51 30.06 -1.50
CA SER A 38 -4.66 30.76 -0.54
C SER A 38 -3.94 31.95 -1.18
N ARG A 39 -3.39 31.79 -2.40
CA ARG A 39 -2.77 32.89 -3.14
C ARG A 39 -3.76 34.04 -3.48
N LYS A 40 -5.01 33.68 -3.81
CA LYS A 40 -6.06 34.68 -4.07
C LYS A 40 -6.47 35.41 -2.79
N ALA A 41 -6.50 34.72 -1.66
CA ALA A 41 -6.80 35.33 -0.36
C ALA A 41 -5.65 36.20 0.18
N GLY A 42 -4.43 36.05 -0.35
CA GLY A 42 -3.27 36.86 0.03
C GLY A 42 -2.79 36.55 1.46
N ASN A 43 -2.37 37.60 2.16
CA ASN A 43 -1.73 37.48 3.48
C ASN A 43 -2.62 36.82 4.53
N VAL A 44 -3.93 36.88 4.39
CA VAL A 44 -4.90 36.34 5.36
C VAL A 44 -4.90 34.79 5.37
N ALA A 45 -4.46 34.16 4.29
CA ALA A 45 -4.45 32.70 4.15
C ALA A 45 -3.05 32.12 3.89
N LEU A 46 -1.98 32.80 4.29
CA LEU A 46 -0.61 32.33 4.09
C LEU A 46 -0.35 30.98 4.76
N GLY A 47 -0.78 30.82 6.01
CA GLY A 47 -0.63 29.56 6.75
C GLY A 47 -1.35 28.40 6.06
N PHE A 48 -2.55 28.66 5.52
CA PHE A 48 -3.29 27.66 4.74
C PHE A 48 -2.51 27.22 3.49
N GLY A 49 -1.82 28.16 2.81
CA GLY A 49 -0.96 27.87 1.67
C GLY A 49 0.20 26.93 2.01
N VAL A 50 0.88 27.20 3.14
CA VAL A 50 1.98 26.36 3.63
C VAL A 50 1.50 24.94 3.93
N ILE A 51 0.39 24.80 4.65
CA ILE A 51 -0.15 23.46 4.97
C ILE A 51 -0.65 22.76 3.70
N SER A 52 -1.11 23.50 2.70
CA SER A 52 -1.51 22.91 1.41
C SER A 52 -0.31 22.38 0.61
N ASP A 53 0.87 22.97 0.75
CA ASP A 53 2.10 22.39 0.21
C ASP A 53 2.49 21.10 0.93
N GLU A 54 2.35 21.02 2.26
CA GLU A 54 2.52 19.78 3.03
C GLU A 54 1.53 18.69 2.59
N LEU A 55 0.27 19.06 2.34
CA LEU A 55 -0.75 18.19 1.80
C LEU A 55 -0.34 17.59 0.44
N ARG A 56 0.25 18.41 -0.41
CA ARG A 56 0.77 17.96 -1.71
C ARG A 56 1.95 16.99 -1.55
N MET A 57 2.85 17.27 -0.62
CA MET A 57 3.96 16.35 -0.29
C MET A 57 3.45 15.01 0.25
N PHE A 58 2.47 15.06 1.16
CA PHE A 58 1.77 13.89 1.68
C PHE A 58 1.20 13.02 0.56
N SER A 59 0.44 13.62 -0.37
CA SER A 59 -0.16 12.90 -1.51
C SER A 59 0.89 12.18 -2.36
N LYS A 60 2.03 12.84 -2.64
CA LYS A 60 3.14 12.24 -3.40
C LYS A 60 3.76 11.06 -2.65
N THR A 61 3.98 11.22 -1.34
CA THR A 61 4.53 10.16 -0.49
C THR A 61 3.60 8.95 -0.46
N LEU A 62 2.30 9.19 -0.26
CA LEU A 62 1.28 8.14 -0.27
C LEU A 62 1.25 7.40 -1.61
N THR A 63 1.26 8.12 -2.74
CA THR A 63 1.32 7.50 -4.07
C THR A 63 2.55 6.61 -4.23
N LYS A 64 3.73 7.10 -3.84
CA LYS A 64 4.98 6.34 -3.92
C LYS A 64 4.95 5.07 -3.07
N ASN A 65 4.43 5.17 -1.84
CA ASN A 65 4.29 4.01 -0.95
C ASN A 65 3.36 2.96 -1.57
N MET A 66 2.25 3.39 -2.16
CA MET A 66 1.30 2.50 -2.84
C MET A 66 1.89 1.84 -4.09
N GLU A 67 2.67 2.57 -4.88
CA GLU A 67 3.38 2.00 -6.03
C GLU A 67 4.38 0.92 -5.61
N THR A 68 5.13 1.17 -4.53
CA THR A 68 6.07 0.20 -3.96
C THR A 68 5.34 -1.04 -3.44
N LEU A 69 4.24 -0.84 -2.73
CA LEU A 69 3.38 -1.92 -2.22
C LEU A 69 2.81 -2.76 -3.36
N MET A 70 2.38 -2.14 -4.45
CA MET A 70 1.88 -2.82 -5.64
C MET A 70 2.96 -3.67 -6.31
N GLN A 71 4.18 -3.15 -6.46
CA GLN A 71 5.31 -3.92 -7.02
C GLN A 71 5.65 -5.13 -6.15
N LEU A 72 5.70 -4.95 -4.82
CA LEU A 72 5.96 -6.05 -3.89
C LEU A 72 4.83 -7.08 -3.90
N SER A 73 3.58 -6.65 -3.98
CA SER A 73 2.42 -7.53 -4.13
C SER A 73 2.54 -8.42 -5.37
N TYR A 74 2.89 -7.86 -6.54
CA TYR A 74 3.10 -8.64 -7.77
C TYR A 74 4.24 -9.66 -7.63
N SER A 75 5.38 -9.27 -7.06
CA SER A 75 6.50 -10.20 -6.83
C SER A 75 6.14 -11.32 -5.85
N SER A 76 5.32 -11.00 -4.85
CA SER A 76 4.81 -11.96 -3.88
C SER A 76 3.88 -13.01 -4.53
N ILE A 77 2.99 -12.58 -5.45
CA ILE A 77 2.15 -13.50 -6.23
C ILE A 77 3.01 -14.51 -6.99
N GLN A 78 4.05 -14.05 -7.68
CA GLN A 78 4.94 -14.92 -8.43
C GLN A 78 5.64 -15.93 -7.52
N THR A 79 6.16 -15.48 -6.38
CA THR A 79 6.85 -16.33 -5.40
C THR A 79 5.91 -17.38 -4.81
N ILE A 80 4.70 -16.99 -4.40
CA ILE A 80 3.68 -17.90 -3.85
C ILE A 80 3.23 -18.91 -4.90
N SER A 81 3.02 -18.48 -6.14
CA SER A 81 2.61 -19.36 -7.24
C SER A 81 3.69 -20.41 -7.55
N LEU A 82 4.96 -20.01 -7.57
CA LEU A 82 6.09 -20.91 -7.73
C LEU A 82 6.19 -21.89 -6.56
N HIS A 83 6.03 -21.43 -5.33
CA HIS A 83 6.04 -22.28 -4.13
C HIS A 83 4.93 -23.33 -4.17
N SER A 84 3.71 -22.93 -4.52
CA SER A 84 2.57 -23.85 -4.69
C SER A 84 2.82 -24.91 -5.74
N ARG A 85 3.39 -24.50 -6.89
CA ARG A 85 3.75 -25.42 -7.96
C ARG A 85 4.82 -26.43 -7.52
N HIS A 86 5.87 -25.95 -6.83
CA HIS A 86 6.92 -26.82 -6.30
C HIS A 86 6.38 -27.80 -5.25
N ARG A 87 5.49 -27.35 -4.36
CA ARG A 87 4.86 -28.18 -3.35
C ARG A 87 4.05 -29.33 -3.95
N ARG A 88 3.28 -29.04 -5.03
CA ARG A 88 2.56 -30.09 -5.77
C ARG A 88 3.52 -31.06 -6.46
N MET A 89 4.58 -30.56 -7.07
CA MET A 89 5.61 -31.39 -7.71
C MET A 89 6.29 -32.29 -6.68
N ASN A 90 6.67 -31.77 -5.53
CA ASN A 90 7.28 -32.55 -4.45
C ASN A 90 6.34 -33.64 -3.91
N SER A 91 5.04 -33.35 -3.81
CA SER A 91 4.04 -34.34 -3.42
C SER A 91 3.95 -35.51 -4.42
N LEU A 92 3.96 -35.20 -5.72
CA LEU A 92 3.95 -36.22 -6.79
C LEU A 92 5.26 -37.04 -6.80
N ILE A 93 6.41 -36.38 -6.63
CA ILE A 93 7.71 -37.05 -6.53
C ILE A 93 7.74 -37.94 -5.30
N ALA A 94 7.26 -37.49 -4.14
CA ALA A 94 7.22 -38.30 -2.92
C ALA A 94 6.34 -39.55 -3.10
N CYS A 95 5.19 -39.43 -3.77
CA CYS A 95 4.29 -40.56 -4.08
C CYS A 95 4.93 -41.56 -5.04
N ALA A 96 5.70 -41.09 -6.03
CA ALA A 96 6.46 -41.98 -6.94
C ALA A 96 7.65 -42.65 -6.24
N ALA A 97 8.20 -42.01 -5.19
CA ALA A 97 9.33 -42.49 -4.40
C ALA A 97 9.08 -43.82 -3.70
N GLU A 98 7.86 -44.05 -3.27
CA GLU A 98 7.48 -45.30 -2.59
C GLU A 98 7.62 -46.50 -3.50
N GLN A 99 7.78 -46.29 -4.81
CA GLN A 99 7.85 -47.33 -5.84
C GLN A 99 9.24 -47.50 -6.47
N ILE A 100 10.21 -46.62 -6.21
CA ILE A 100 11.51 -46.59 -6.90
C ILE A 100 12.68 -46.63 -5.89
N THR A 101 13.54 -47.62 -6.03
CA THR A 101 14.70 -47.87 -5.13
C THR A 101 16.06 -47.31 -5.62
N GLU A 102 16.12 -46.55 -6.70
CA GLU A 102 17.35 -46.10 -7.31
C GLU A 102 18.01 -44.90 -6.60
N PRO A 103 19.38 -44.85 -6.50
CA PRO A 103 20.12 -43.78 -5.81
C PRO A 103 19.98 -42.40 -6.49
N ALA A 104 19.79 -42.36 -7.80
CA ALA A 104 19.59 -41.08 -8.58
C ALA A 104 18.34 -40.32 -8.10
N TYR A 105 17.35 -41.03 -7.62
CA TYR A 105 16.11 -40.47 -7.10
C TYR A 105 16.33 -39.68 -5.79
N LYS A 106 17.18 -40.18 -4.88
CA LYS A 106 17.52 -39.49 -3.62
C LYS A 106 18.14 -38.11 -3.86
N HIS A 107 18.95 -38.01 -4.90
CA HIS A 107 19.57 -36.72 -5.27
C HIS A 107 18.53 -35.72 -5.79
N CYS A 108 17.60 -36.16 -6.63
CA CYS A 108 16.50 -35.36 -7.14
C CYS A 108 15.58 -34.88 -6.00
N LEU A 109 15.26 -35.74 -5.05
CA LEU A 109 14.44 -35.45 -3.88
C LEU A 109 15.11 -34.38 -2.97
N ASN A 110 16.39 -34.53 -2.68
CA ASN A 110 17.13 -33.60 -1.85
C ASN A 110 17.25 -32.22 -2.52
N SER A 111 17.48 -32.15 -3.82
CA SER A 111 17.52 -30.93 -4.59
C SER A 111 16.15 -30.22 -4.58
N SER A 112 15.07 -30.97 -4.75
CA SER A 112 13.70 -30.45 -4.74
C SER A 112 13.29 -29.95 -3.34
N LEU A 113 13.69 -30.64 -2.29
CA LEU A 113 13.47 -30.19 -0.91
C LEU A 113 14.24 -28.91 -0.59
N ALA A 114 15.49 -28.80 -1.01
CA ALA A 114 16.29 -27.58 -0.84
C ALA A 114 15.65 -26.38 -1.55
N GLN A 115 15.17 -26.56 -2.79
CA GLN A 115 14.44 -25.51 -3.51
C GLN A 115 13.13 -25.13 -2.80
N SER A 116 12.39 -26.11 -2.27
CA SER A 116 11.15 -25.85 -1.52
C SER A 116 11.42 -25.01 -0.27
N THR A 117 12.49 -25.31 0.47
CA THR A 117 12.90 -24.55 1.65
C THR A 117 13.27 -23.11 1.30
N GLN A 118 14.02 -22.92 0.20
CA GLN A 118 14.39 -21.59 -0.28
C GLN A 118 13.15 -20.76 -0.69
N LEU A 119 12.21 -21.38 -1.41
CA LEU A 119 10.96 -20.72 -1.81
C LEU A 119 10.09 -20.36 -0.61
N SER A 120 10.03 -21.24 0.41
CA SER A 120 9.32 -20.95 1.65
C SER A 120 9.92 -19.74 2.38
N SER A 121 11.25 -19.68 2.48
CA SER A 121 11.94 -18.52 3.05
C SER A 121 11.67 -17.23 2.27
N ASN A 122 11.68 -17.28 0.93
CA ASN A 122 11.38 -16.12 0.10
C ASN A 122 9.93 -15.64 0.25
N THR A 123 8.99 -16.59 0.39
CA THR A 123 7.58 -16.27 0.66
C THR A 123 7.43 -15.56 2.00
N LEU A 124 8.09 -16.04 3.05
CA LEU A 124 8.06 -15.39 4.36
C LEU A 124 8.59 -13.95 4.30
N LYS A 125 9.74 -13.75 3.66
CA LYS A 125 10.31 -12.39 3.46
C LYS A 125 9.37 -11.46 2.68
N ALA A 126 8.65 -11.99 1.69
CA ALA A 126 7.68 -11.23 0.94
C ALA A 126 6.50 -10.78 1.83
N TYR A 127 5.99 -11.65 2.70
CA TYR A 127 4.95 -11.30 3.67
C TYR A 127 5.43 -10.24 4.68
N GLU A 128 6.63 -10.40 5.24
CA GLU A 128 7.22 -9.41 6.14
C GLU A 128 7.36 -8.04 5.46
N GLY A 129 7.81 -8.03 4.20
CA GLY A 129 7.90 -6.81 3.39
C GLY A 129 6.55 -6.13 3.18
N LEU A 130 5.50 -6.91 2.87
CA LEU A 130 4.13 -6.39 2.72
C LEU A 130 3.61 -5.80 4.03
N GLN A 131 3.80 -6.48 5.15
CA GLN A 131 3.37 -5.98 6.47
C GLN A 131 4.07 -4.67 6.84
N ASN A 132 5.37 -4.55 6.57
CA ASN A 132 6.11 -3.32 6.85
C ASN A 132 5.58 -2.14 6.02
N LEU A 133 5.33 -2.36 4.71
CA LEU A 133 4.79 -1.31 3.84
C LEU A 133 3.34 -0.91 4.21
N LEU A 134 2.52 -1.86 4.67
CA LEU A 134 1.18 -1.53 5.18
C LEU A 134 1.27 -0.66 6.43
N ARG A 135 2.20 -0.97 7.34
CA ARG A 135 2.45 -0.15 8.53
C ARG A 135 2.93 1.27 8.15
N ASP A 136 3.82 1.38 7.18
CA ASP A 136 4.28 2.68 6.67
C ASP A 136 3.11 3.49 6.05
N ALA A 137 2.17 2.82 5.40
CA ALA A 137 0.96 3.43 4.87
C ALA A 137 0.02 3.93 5.98
N GLU A 138 -0.15 3.14 7.06
CA GLU A 138 -0.91 3.56 8.25
C GLU A 138 -0.28 4.79 8.92
N ASP A 139 1.05 4.79 9.10
CA ASP A 139 1.76 5.92 9.71
C ASP A 139 1.65 7.18 8.83
N THR A 140 1.72 7.00 7.51
CA THR A 140 1.47 8.09 6.54
C THR A 140 0.03 8.61 6.69
N SER A 141 -0.96 7.75 6.83
CA SER A 141 -2.36 8.15 7.04
C SER A 141 -2.55 8.94 8.35
N ARG A 142 -1.91 8.50 9.44
CA ARG A 142 -1.92 9.24 10.72
C ARG A 142 -1.34 10.65 10.59
N PHE A 143 -0.26 10.80 9.81
CA PHE A 143 0.30 12.11 9.50
C PHE A 143 -0.71 12.97 8.71
N GLY A 144 -1.43 12.39 7.77
CA GLY A 144 -2.52 13.05 7.05
C GLY A 144 -3.61 13.60 7.98
N SER A 145 -3.96 12.88 9.05
CA SER A 145 -4.91 13.36 10.05
C SER A 145 -4.42 14.60 10.81
N VAL A 146 -3.12 14.72 11.04
CA VAL A 146 -2.51 15.93 11.63
C VAL A 146 -2.64 17.11 10.66
N ILE A 147 -2.31 16.90 9.38
CA ILE A 147 -2.46 17.93 8.32
C ILE A 147 -3.93 18.38 8.24
N SER A 148 -4.89 17.46 8.27
CA SER A 148 -6.31 17.76 8.23
C SER A 148 -6.75 18.71 9.36
N ARG A 149 -6.28 18.44 10.59
CA ARG A 149 -6.57 19.30 11.74
C ARG A 149 -5.95 20.69 11.58
N SER A 150 -4.71 20.76 11.11
CA SER A 150 -4.03 22.05 10.86
C SER A 150 -4.74 22.86 9.78
N LEU A 151 -5.20 22.23 8.69
CA LEU A 151 -6.01 22.89 7.67
C LEU A 151 -7.32 23.46 8.23
N LYS A 152 -8.02 22.70 9.09
CA LYS A 152 -9.25 23.17 9.73
C LYS A 152 -9.01 24.41 10.61
N ILE A 153 -7.90 24.44 11.33
CA ILE A 153 -7.51 25.60 12.15
C ILE A 153 -7.21 26.81 11.25
N GLU A 154 -6.36 26.67 10.25
CA GLU A 154 -5.98 27.75 9.35
C GLU A 154 -7.15 28.29 8.52
N ALA A 155 -8.11 27.43 8.16
CA ALA A 155 -9.30 27.84 7.43
C ALA A 155 -10.13 28.87 8.19
N THR A 156 -10.11 28.86 9.53
CA THR A 156 -10.84 29.84 10.36
C THR A 156 -10.27 31.25 10.28
N TYR A 157 -8.98 31.36 9.92
CA TYR A 157 -8.30 32.66 9.77
C TYR A 157 -8.38 33.21 8.34
N GLY A 158 -9.04 32.54 7.42
CA GLY A 158 -9.11 32.86 5.99
C GLY A 158 -9.96 34.09 5.63
N GLY A 159 -10.50 34.85 6.59
CA GLY A 159 -11.34 36.01 6.33
C GLY A 159 -12.53 35.68 5.42
N ASP A 160 -12.74 36.46 4.35
CA ASP A 160 -13.82 36.27 3.39
C ASP A 160 -13.73 34.90 2.65
N PHE A 161 -12.58 34.28 2.63
CA PHE A 161 -12.36 32.96 2.01
C PHE A 161 -12.55 31.80 3.00
N SER A 162 -12.78 32.06 4.28
CA SER A 162 -12.87 31.03 5.34
C SER A 162 -13.85 29.90 4.99
N HIS A 163 -15.00 30.21 4.41
CA HIS A 163 -15.98 29.18 4.03
C HIS A 163 -15.41 28.19 2.99
N MET A 164 -14.75 28.70 1.93
CA MET A 164 -14.16 27.84 0.90
C MET A 164 -12.96 27.05 1.43
N LEU A 165 -12.14 27.65 2.28
CA LEU A 165 -11.01 26.99 2.92
C LEU A 165 -11.48 25.89 3.88
N THR A 166 -12.56 26.12 4.62
CA THR A 166 -13.18 25.13 5.50
C THR A 166 -13.73 23.95 4.71
N GLN A 167 -14.34 24.20 3.54
CA GLN A 167 -14.82 23.10 2.68
C GLN A 167 -13.66 22.23 2.20
N ILE A 168 -12.54 22.83 1.74
CA ILE A 168 -11.34 22.10 1.34
C ILE A 168 -10.78 21.26 2.50
N ALA A 169 -10.72 21.83 3.70
CA ALA A 169 -10.25 21.12 4.89
C ALA A 169 -11.16 19.96 5.29
N ALA A 170 -12.47 20.10 5.09
CA ALA A 170 -13.45 19.03 5.32
C ALA A 170 -13.31 17.91 4.30
N ASP A 171 -13.20 18.24 3.01
CA ASP A 171 -13.05 17.27 1.92
C ASP A 171 -11.75 16.48 2.11
N PHE A 172 -10.65 17.13 2.50
CA PHE A 172 -9.41 16.44 2.82
C PHE A 172 -9.58 15.51 4.03
N GLY A 173 -10.28 15.93 5.08
CA GLY A 173 -10.56 15.08 6.23
C GLY A 173 -11.28 13.79 5.82
N LEU A 174 -12.31 13.89 4.98
CA LEU A 174 -13.03 12.71 4.45
C LEU A 174 -12.11 11.77 3.66
N PHE A 175 -11.21 12.31 2.86
CA PHE A 175 -10.25 11.49 2.12
C PHE A 175 -9.29 10.73 3.06
N ILE A 176 -8.77 11.39 4.09
CA ILE A 176 -7.88 10.74 5.06
C ILE A 176 -8.59 9.67 5.87
N ASP A 177 -9.81 9.94 6.31
CA ASP A 177 -10.59 9.01 7.13
C ASP A 177 -10.99 7.75 6.35
N SER A 178 -11.05 7.82 5.01
CA SER A 178 -11.35 6.65 4.15
C SER A 178 -10.13 5.74 3.88
N ILE A 179 -8.89 6.20 4.10
CA ILE A 179 -7.68 5.39 3.83
C ILE A 179 -7.63 4.13 4.71
N PRO A 180 -7.82 4.20 6.05
CA PRO A 180 -7.77 3.01 6.92
C PRO A 180 -8.89 2.01 6.65
N GLU A 181 -9.99 2.43 6.03
CA GLU A 181 -11.10 1.54 5.68
C GLU A 181 -10.79 0.70 4.42
N ILE A 182 -9.84 1.17 3.61
CA ILE A 182 -9.43 0.53 2.36
C ILE A 182 -8.25 -0.42 2.58
N ILE A 183 -7.33 -0.10 3.50
CA ILE A 183 -6.11 -0.89 3.81
C ILE A 183 -6.39 -1.92 4.89
#